data_d780c13b07d31ea7cf4af00f9885d7f3
#
_entry.id   d780c13b07d31ea7cf4af00f9885d7f3
#
_cell.length_a   1.000
_cell.length_b   1.000
_cell.length_c   1.000
_cell.angle_alpha   90.00
_cell.angle_beta   90.00
_cell.angle_gamma   90.00
#
_symmetry.space_group_name_H-M   'P 1'
#
loop_
_entity.id
_entity.type
_entity.pdbx_description
1 polymer ?
#
loop_
_entity_poly.entity_id
_entity_poly.type
_entity_poly.pdbx_seq_one_letter_code
_entity_poly.pdbx_strand_id
1 'polypeptide(L)'
;MLIYEAVIVKMIAAIFILQASKIRGERESVMKAAMNTNINTNTTNSKEVIPGINDVATKCPKVAAMWSDKNTFSPSKVAAGSRRKFTFVCPDCGQEFESKIFSVVRSVMNGSTGCPVCAGKKIVSGINDLATKCPMAATMWSDKNACSPSEVAAGSHKKAIFVCPDCGQEFESSICNVVNSLMHYRTGCPVCRGLKVVSGINDLATKCPAAANMWSNKNACSPGKISAGNNKMAWFVCPDCKQEFKAPVCNVVNSLLHNNTGCPVCAGRKAISGVNDLATMYPKAAAMWSGKNDYAPSEIPARSSRRAIFVCPDCKQEFVTSIHNMTRAIASGVTCCPNCRLRGACHQRSSQGRVQFSEICRHHDDDEGWQ
;
A
#
# COMPACT_ATOMS: atom_id res chain seq x y z
N MET A 1 -12.88 0.48 -22.52
CA MET A 1 -13.88 1.19 -21.70
C MET A 1 -13.66 0.95 -20.20
N LEU A 2 -13.47 -0.27 -19.73
CA LEU A 2 -13.27 -0.57 -18.29
C LEU A 2 -11.98 0.01 -17.62
N ILE A 3 -10.95 0.31 -18.39
CA ILE A 3 -9.70 0.89 -17.87
C ILE A 3 -9.85 2.40 -17.56
N TYR A 4 -10.68 3.10 -18.32
CA TYR A 4 -10.92 4.54 -18.14
C TYR A 4 -11.75 4.84 -16.87
N GLU A 5 -12.73 4.02 -16.55
CA GLU A 5 -13.53 4.17 -15.33
C GLU A 5 -12.69 3.93 -14.06
N ALA A 6 -11.77 2.97 -14.10
CA ALA A 6 -10.87 2.70 -12.96
C ALA A 6 -9.89 3.87 -12.69
N VAL A 7 -9.48 4.60 -13.73
CA VAL A 7 -8.60 5.78 -13.60
C VAL A 7 -9.37 6.97 -13.02
N ILE A 8 -10.59 7.20 -13.48
CA ILE A 8 -11.45 8.29 -12.99
C ILE A 8 -11.78 8.10 -11.51
N VAL A 9 -12.12 6.88 -11.08
CA VAL A 9 -12.40 6.56 -9.67
C VAL A 9 -11.16 6.78 -8.80
N LYS A 10 -9.97 6.44 -9.30
CA LYS A 10 -8.69 6.69 -8.58
C LYS A 10 -8.38 8.19 -8.46
N MET A 11 -8.63 8.97 -9.50
CA MET A 11 -8.43 10.43 -9.46
C MET A 11 -9.40 11.11 -8.51
N ILE A 12 -10.67 10.72 -8.49
CA ILE A 12 -11.68 11.27 -7.57
C ILE A 12 -11.30 10.92 -6.12
N ALA A 13 -10.88 9.68 -5.83
CA ALA A 13 -10.42 9.29 -4.51
C ALA A 13 -9.18 10.06 -4.05
N ALA A 14 -8.21 10.30 -4.94
CA ALA A 14 -7.02 11.10 -4.66
C ALA A 14 -7.34 12.57 -4.37
N ILE A 15 -8.29 13.17 -5.09
CA ILE A 15 -8.76 14.54 -4.87
C ILE A 15 -9.44 14.65 -3.50
N PHE A 16 -10.28 13.68 -3.11
CA PHE A 16 -10.91 13.65 -1.78
C PHE A 16 -9.88 13.49 -0.64
N ILE A 17 -8.84 12.69 -0.84
CA ILE A 17 -7.76 12.52 0.17
C ILE A 17 -6.94 13.81 0.31
N LEU A 18 -6.61 14.49 -0.79
CA LEU A 18 -5.88 15.77 -0.79
C LEU A 18 -6.71 16.90 -0.17
N GLN A 19 -8.02 16.96 -0.44
CA GLN A 19 -8.93 17.92 0.20
C GLN A 19 -9.06 17.65 1.70
N ALA A 20 -9.17 16.39 2.14
CA ALA A 20 -9.23 16.03 3.56
C ALA A 20 -7.93 16.35 4.32
N SER A 21 -6.75 16.18 3.71
CA SER A 21 -5.46 16.53 4.31
C SER A 21 -5.26 18.05 4.41
N LYS A 22 -5.66 18.82 3.40
CA LYS A 22 -5.61 20.28 3.40
C LYS A 22 -6.52 20.89 4.47
N ILE A 23 -7.75 20.35 4.61
CA ILE A 23 -8.71 20.77 5.65
C ILE A 23 -8.16 20.42 7.06
N ARG A 24 -7.42 19.31 7.23
CA ARG A 24 -6.80 18.96 8.51
C ARG A 24 -5.66 19.90 8.89
N GLY A 25 -4.80 20.29 7.94
CA GLY A 25 -3.70 21.25 8.15
C GLY A 25 -4.18 22.66 8.48
N GLU A 26 -5.22 23.14 7.80
CA GLU A 26 -5.86 24.43 8.09
C GLU A 26 -6.56 24.43 9.46
N ARG A 27 -7.15 23.30 9.90
CA ARG A 27 -7.74 23.14 11.24
C ARG A 27 -6.68 23.22 12.36
N GLU A 28 -5.50 22.62 12.18
CA GLU A 28 -4.43 22.69 13.19
C GLU A 28 -3.84 24.09 13.34
N SER A 29 -3.68 24.84 12.26
CA SER A 29 -3.17 26.22 12.32
C SER A 29 -4.16 27.19 12.98
N VAL A 30 -5.46 27.05 12.71
CA VAL A 30 -6.52 27.82 13.34
C VAL A 30 -6.67 27.48 14.84
N MET A 31 -6.51 26.19 15.21
CA MET A 31 -6.53 25.78 16.62
C MET A 31 -5.32 26.32 17.40
N LYS A 32 -4.11 26.35 16.81
CA LYS A 32 -2.93 26.97 17.45
C LYS A 32 -3.07 28.48 17.62
N ALA A 33 -3.70 29.17 16.66
CA ALA A 33 -3.98 30.60 16.78
C ALA A 33 -5.03 30.90 17.86
N ALA A 34 -6.05 30.05 18.01
CA ALA A 34 -7.08 30.17 19.04
C ALA A 34 -6.57 29.82 20.46
N MET A 35 -5.54 28.98 20.58
CA MET A 35 -4.94 28.65 21.88
C MET A 35 -4.05 29.76 22.46
N ASN A 36 -3.59 30.70 21.63
CA ASN A 36 -2.72 31.83 22.08
C ASN A 36 -3.49 33.06 22.54
N THR A 37 -4.82 33.09 22.45
CA THR A 37 -5.63 34.11 23.11
C THR A 37 -6.01 33.62 24.50
N ASN A 38 -5.19 33.97 25.45
CA ASN A 38 -5.37 33.77 26.90
C ASN A 38 -6.61 34.57 27.35
N ILE A 39 -7.81 34.08 27.11
CA ILE A 39 -9.04 34.61 27.70
C ILE A 39 -9.30 33.84 28.98
N ASN A 40 -9.00 34.54 30.05
CA ASN A 40 -9.28 34.17 31.45
C ASN A 40 -10.72 33.66 31.60
N THR A 41 -10.92 32.32 31.62
CA THR A 41 -12.25 31.69 31.65
C THR A 41 -12.79 31.52 33.08
N ASN A 42 -12.36 32.35 33.99
CA ASN A 42 -12.90 32.42 35.34
C ASN A 42 -13.89 33.56 35.49
N THR A 43 -15.04 33.49 34.77
CA THR A 43 -16.21 34.30 35.19
C THR A 43 -17.50 33.65 34.71
N THR A 44 -18.28 33.27 35.72
CA THR A 44 -19.72 33.29 35.82
C THR A 44 -20.52 32.09 35.31
N ASN A 45 -20.82 31.21 36.23
CA ASN A 45 -22.08 30.47 36.33
C ASN A 45 -23.26 31.49 36.47
N SER A 46 -23.34 32.51 35.68
CA SER A 46 -24.46 33.44 35.73
C SER A 46 -25.65 32.81 35.03
N LYS A 47 -26.69 32.55 35.83
CA LYS A 47 -28.01 32.13 35.32
C LYS A 47 -28.67 33.22 34.46
N GLU A 48 -28.13 34.42 34.42
CA GLU A 48 -28.62 35.59 33.74
C GLU A 48 -27.91 35.85 32.42
N VAL A 49 -28.68 36.14 31.38
CA VAL A 49 -28.14 36.46 30.04
C VAL A 49 -27.79 37.93 30.01
N ILE A 50 -26.55 38.23 29.64
CA ILE A 50 -26.07 39.59 29.39
C ILE A 50 -25.80 39.68 27.88
N PRO A 51 -26.69 40.31 27.08
CA PRO A 51 -26.54 40.41 25.64
C PRO A 51 -25.22 41.10 25.28
N GLY A 52 -24.52 40.59 24.25
CA GLY A 52 -23.21 41.10 23.85
C GLY A 52 -22.02 40.59 24.70
N ILE A 53 -22.26 39.88 25.82
CA ILE A 53 -21.20 39.39 26.72
C ILE A 53 -21.18 37.89 26.85
N ASN A 54 -22.30 37.25 27.28
CA ASN A 54 -22.37 35.81 27.56
C ASN A 54 -23.42 35.04 26.76
N ASP A 55 -24.11 35.71 25.85
CA ASP A 55 -25.09 35.09 24.97
C ASP A 55 -24.44 34.18 23.89
N VAL A 56 -25.28 33.28 23.32
CA VAL A 56 -24.81 32.32 22.31
C VAL A 56 -24.33 33.02 21.04
N ALA A 57 -25.02 34.08 20.60
CA ALA A 57 -24.70 34.79 19.36
C ALA A 57 -23.26 35.40 19.44
N THR A 58 -22.95 36.00 20.60
CA THR A 58 -21.64 36.64 20.85
C THR A 58 -20.55 35.62 21.16
N LYS A 59 -20.79 34.65 22.07
CA LYS A 59 -19.78 33.71 22.53
C LYS A 59 -19.48 32.57 21.54
N CYS A 60 -20.47 32.15 20.75
CA CYS A 60 -20.31 31.07 19.80
C CYS A 60 -21.17 31.30 18.54
N PRO A 61 -20.76 32.20 17.61
CA PRO A 61 -21.50 32.51 16.40
C PRO A 61 -21.80 31.26 15.55
N LYS A 62 -20.93 30.26 15.56
CA LYS A 62 -21.15 28.98 14.88
C LYS A 62 -22.35 28.22 15.44
N VAL A 63 -22.61 28.26 16.74
CA VAL A 63 -23.78 27.66 17.36
C VAL A 63 -25.02 28.48 17.05
N ALA A 64 -24.91 29.82 17.02
CA ALA A 64 -26.00 30.70 16.62
C ALA A 64 -26.41 30.44 15.15
N ALA A 65 -25.48 30.17 14.27
CA ALA A 65 -25.79 29.80 12.87
C ALA A 65 -26.47 28.44 12.73
N MET A 66 -26.41 27.58 13.74
CA MET A 66 -27.14 26.30 13.79
C MET A 66 -28.54 26.43 14.42
N TRP A 67 -28.92 27.60 14.85
CA TRP A 67 -30.17 27.82 15.59
C TRP A 67 -31.38 27.56 14.71
N SER A 68 -32.34 26.72 15.16
CA SER A 68 -33.55 26.45 14.43
C SER A 68 -34.59 27.55 14.67
N ASP A 69 -35.36 27.90 13.63
CA ASP A 69 -36.46 28.88 13.69
C ASP A 69 -37.60 28.41 14.61
N LYS A 70 -37.63 27.12 14.96
CA LYS A 70 -38.62 26.55 15.91
C LYS A 70 -38.39 26.98 17.36
N ASN A 71 -37.25 27.60 17.65
CA ASN A 71 -36.93 28.05 19.00
C ASN A 71 -37.69 29.37 19.32
N THR A 72 -38.29 29.44 20.49
CA THR A 72 -39.01 30.62 20.98
C THR A 72 -38.12 31.83 21.25
N PHE A 73 -36.83 31.58 21.58
CA PHE A 73 -35.85 32.62 21.90
C PHE A 73 -34.76 32.68 20.85
N SER A 74 -34.32 33.89 20.52
CA SER A 74 -33.14 34.10 19.66
C SER A 74 -31.85 33.75 20.40
N PRO A 75 -30.76 33.40 19.68
CA PRO A 75 -29.49 33.05 20.31
C PRO A 75 -28.86 34.18 21.14
N SER A 76 -29.21 35.44 20.86
CA SER A 76 -28.77 36.62 21.66
C SER A 76 -29.50 36.74 23.02
N LYS A 77 -30.59 36.01 23.20
CA LYS A 77 -31.39 36.02 24.46
C LYS A 77 -31.13 34.78 25.33
N VAL A 78 -30.10 34.00 25.01
CA VAL A 78 -29.77 32.75 25.72
C VAL A 78 -28.28 32.68 26.03
N ALA A 79 -27.91 32.41 27.30
CA ALA A 79 -26.50 32.27 27.69
C ALA A 79 -25.84 31.00 27.09
N ALA A 80 -24.61 31.13 26.62
CA ALA A 80 -23.86 30.05 26.02
C ALA A 80 -23.59 28.88 26.99
N GLY A 81 -23.56 29.12 28.30
CA GLY A 81 -23.45 28.11 29.36
C GLY A 81 -24.75 27.45 29.79
N SER A 82 -25.91 27.82 29.17
CA SER A 82 -27.22 27.34 29.56
C SER A 82 -27.35 25.83 29.44
N ARG A 83 -28.01 25.21 30.44
CA ARG A 83 -28.37 23.78 30.41
C ARG A 83 -29.74 23.52 29.80
N ARG A 84 -30.43 24.58 29.36
CA ARG A 84 -31.70 24.44 28.65
C ARG A 84 -31.50 23.77 27.29
N LYS A 85 -32.46 22.99 26.85
CA LYS A 85 -32.46 22.36 25.54
C LYS A 85 -33.07 23.32 24.50
N PHE A 86 -32.51 23.28 23.32
CA PHE A 86 -32.96 24.00 22.12
C PHE A 86 -32.78 23.12 20.90
N THR A 87 -33.49 23.48 19.84
CA THR A 87 -33.41 22.82 18.54
C THR A 87 -32.32 23.47 17.69
N PHE A 88 -31.49 22.65 17.07
CA PHE A 88 -30.39 23.08 16.20
C PHE A 88 -30.54 22.38 14.86
N VAL A 89 -30.11 23.02 13.77
CA VAL A 89 -29.94 22.43 12.44
C VAL A 89 -28.45 22.16 12.21
N CYS A 90 -28.10 20.92 11.94
CA CYS A 90 -26.71 20.57 11.72
C CYS A 90 -26.23 21.06 10.35
N PRO A 91 -25.14 21.83 10.25
CA PRO A 91 -24.63 22.32 8.96
C PRO A 91 -24.07 21.22 8.09
N ASP A 92 -23.59 20.09 8.67
CA ASP A 92 -22.99 19.01 7.92
C ASP A 92 -24.00 18.03 7.31
N CYS A 93 -25.12 17.76 8.02
CA CYS A 93 -26.10 16.76 7.57
C CYS A 93 -27.52 17.28 7.39
N GLY A 94 -27.76 18.55 7.67
CA GLY A 94 -29.06 19.19 7.55
C GLY A 94 -30.13 18.75 8.59
N GLN A 95 -29.77 17.80 9.47
CA GLN A 95 -30.75 17.24 10.41
C GLN A 95 -30.97 18.14 11.61
N GLU A 96 -32.27 18.28 12.00
CA GLU A 96 -32.62 18.92 13.23
C GLU A 96 -32.35 17.99 14.43
N PHE A 97 -31.89 18.58 15.51
CA PHE A 97 -31.67 17.86 16.77
C PHE A 97 -31.85 18.76 17.97
N GLU A 98 -32.39 18.19 19.04
CA GLU A 98 -32.50 18.86 20.32
C GLU A 98 -31.34 18.55 21.22
N SER A 99 -30.69 19.57 21.80
CA SER A 99 -29.57 19.40 22.72
C SER A 99 -29.48 20.56 23.71
N LYS A 100 -28.76 20.33 24.81
CA LYS A 100 -28.38 21.39 25.76
C LYS A 100 -27.36 22.32 25.12
N ILE A 101 -27.57 23.65 25.26
CA ILE A 101 -26.68 24.65 24.65
C ILE A 101 -25.23 24.43 25.03
N PHE A 102 -24.92 24.29 26.31
CA PHE A 102 -23.51 24.09 26.76
C PHE A 102 -22.84 22.90 26.10
N SER A 103 -23.61 21.84 25.81
CA SER A 103 -23.11 20.63 25.16
C SER A 103 -22.73 20.89 23.70
N VAL A 104 -23.59 21.64 22.99
CA VAL A 104 -23.32 22.01 21.59
C VAL A 104 -22.18 23.00 21.49
N VAL A 105 -22.16 24.03 22.36
CA VAL A 105 -21.03 24.99 22.44
C VAL A 105 -19.70 24.27 22.68
N ARG A 106 -19.66 23.37 23.67
CA ARG A 106 -18.47 22.56 23.96
C ARG A 106 -18.03 21.70 22.77
N SER A 107 -19.00 21.07 22.09
CA SER A 107 -18.72 20.25 20.89
C SER A 107 -18.14 21.10 19.76
N VAL A 108 -18.74 22.26 19.48
CA VAL A 108 -18.28 23.18 18.43
C VAL A 108 -16.90 23.75 18.74
N MET A 109 -16.61 24.09 20.00
CA MET A 109 -15.28 24.51 20.44
C MET A 109 -14.22 23.41 20.25
N ASN A 110 -14.63 22.14 20.37
CA ASN A 110 -13.78 20.97 20.12
C ASN A 110 -13.77 20.52 18.65
N GLY A 111 -14.25 21.34 17.72
CA GLY A 111 -14.23 21.07 16.28
C GLY A 111 -15.30 20.09 15.77
N SER A 112 -16.37 19.85 16.56
CA SER A 112 -17.50 18.98 16.18
C SER A 112 -18.80 19.81 16.17
N THR A 113 -19.79 19.40 15.39
CA THR A 113 -21.12 20.08 15.36
C THR A 113 -21.99 19.79 16.60
N GLY A 114 -21.65 18.79 17.40
CA GLY A 114 -22.50 18.31 18.50
C GLY A 114 -23.76 17.57 18.04
N CYS A 115 -23.93 17.40 16.74
CA CYS A 115 -25.06 16.67 16.15
C CYS A 115 -24.97 15.17 16.48
N PRO A 116 -26.03 14.56 17.03
CA PRO A 116 -26.05 13.13 17.36
C PRO A 116 -26.04 12.24 16.13
N VAL A 117 -26.47 12.74 14.95
CA VAL A 117 -26.41 12.00 13.69
C VAL A 117 -24.99 11.97 13.18
N CYS A 118 -24.28 13.11 13.08
CA CYS A 118 -22.88 13.16 12.68
C CYS A 118 -21.96 12.41 13.65
N ALA A 119 -22.32 12.40 14.94
CA ALA A 119 -21.60 11.63 15.96
C ALA A 119 -21.94 10.12 15.98
N GLY A 120 -22.79 9.63 15.07
CA GLY A 120 -23.22 8.24 14.99
C GLY A 120 -24.07 7.73 16.19
N LYS A 121 -24.55 8.64 17.04
CA LYS A 121 -25.41 8.32 18.21
C LYS A 121 -26.88 8.12 17.83
N LYS A 122 -27.33 8.79 16.78
CA LYS A 122 -28.63 8.62 16.16
C LYS A 122 -28.43 8.24 14.70
N ILE A 123 -29.06 7.15 14.28
CA ILE A 123 -28.98 6.68 12.90
C ILE A 123 -30.17 7.25 12.13
N VAL A 124 -29.87 7.79 10.96
CA VAL A 124 -30.88 8.28 10.00
C VAL A 124 -30.53 7.62 8.67
N SER A 125 -31.44 6.76 8.20
CA SER A 125 -31.30 6.09 6.91
C SER A 125 -31.17 7.13 5.79
N GLY A 126 -30.29 6.86 4.83
CA GLY A 126 -29.93 7.79 3.75
C GLY A 126 -28.90 8.86 4.14
N ILE A 127 -28.49 8.97 5.41
CA ILE A 127 -27.55 10.01 5.86
C ILE A 127 -26.26 9.45 6.47
N ASN A 128 -26.35 8.66 7.55
CA ASN A 128 -25.18 8.18 8.28
C ASN A 128 -25.16 6.66 8.51
N ASP A 129 -26.12 5.96 7.93
CA ASP A 129 -26.18 4.51 7.97
C ASP A 129 -25.06 3.85 7.11
N LEU A 130 -24.82 2.56 7.35
CA LEU A 130 -23.77 1.82 6.67
C LEU A 130 -24.05 1.67 5.17
N ALA A 131 -25.31 1.41 4.80
CA ALA A 131 -25.67 1.21 3.40
C ALA A 131 -25.40 2.45 2.56
N THR A 132 -25.66 3.64 3.12
CA THR A 132 -25.41 4.93 2.45
C THR A 132 -23.92 5.32 2.47
N LYS A 133 -23.23 5.17 3.61
CA LYS A 133 -21.84 5.64 3.76
C LYS A 133 -20.81 4.69 3.21
N CYS A 134 -21.09 3.40 3.19
CA CYS A 134 -20.19 2.38 2.65
C CYS A 134 -20.97 1.22 2.01
N PRO A 135 -21.51 1.42 0.78
CA PRO A 135 -22.27 0.39 0.08
C PRO A 135 -21.51 -0.95 -0.04
N MET A 136 -20.21 -0.90 -0.23
CA MET A 136 -19.35 -2.11 -0.28
C MET A 136 -19.39 -2.91 1.03
N ALA A 137 -19.44 -2.26 2.20
CA ALA A 137 -19.60 -2.96 3.46
C ALA A 137 -21.02 -3.51 3.63
N ALA A 138 -22.01 -2.82 3.08
CA ALA A 138 -23.39 -3.28 3.10
C ALA A 138 -23.60 -4.53 2.22
N THR A 139 -22.93 -4.65 1.08
CA THR A 139 -23.00 -5.87 0.24
C THR A 139 -22.33 -7.08 0.90
N MET A 140 -21.45 -6.84 1.88
CA MET A 140 -20.84 -7.91 2.67
C MET A 140 -21.66 -8.32 3.90
N TRP A 141 -22.77 -7.63 4.17
CA TRP A 141 -23.59 -7.85 5.37
C TRP A 141 -24.23 -9.23 5.35
N SER A 142 -24.03 -10.02 6.43
CA SER A 142 -24.62 -11.35 6.54
C SER A 142 -26.09 -11.25 7.02
N ASP A 143 -26.96 -12.12 6.47
CA ASP A 143 -28.36 -12.28 6.89
C ASP A 143 -28.50 -12.79 8.34
N LYS A 144 -27.39 -13.27 8.95
CA LYS A 144 -27.33 -13.67 10.35
C LYS A 144 -27.33 -12.51 11.33
N ASN A 145 -27.15 -11.28 10.84
CA ASN A 145 -27.23 -10.09 11.69
C ASN A 145 -28.68 -9.78 12.04
N ALA A 146 -28.92 -9.33 13.29
CA ALA A 146 -30.25 -9.03 13.78
C ALA A 146 -30.89 -7.75 13.19
N CYS A 147 -30.12 -6.95 12.45
CA CYS A 147 -30.55 -5.69 11.86
C CYS A 147 -29.97 -5.50 10.45
N SER A 148 -30.55 -4.60 9.68
CA SER A 148 -30.07 -4.28 8.33
C SER A 148 -28.92 -3.27 8.33
N PRO A 149 -28.16 -3.14 7.22
CA PRO A 149 -27.10 -2.13 7.10
C PRO A 149 -27.60 -0.68 7.20
N SER A 150 -28.88 -0.44 6.91
CA SER A 150 -29.51 0.88 7.03
C SER A 150 -29.87 1.29 8.48
N GLU A 151 -29.76 0.32 9.41
CA GLU A 151 -30.07 0.54 10.82
C GLU A 151 -28.81 0.68 11.69
N VAL A 152 -27.64 0.67 11.10
CA VAL A 152 -26.35 0.79 11.80
C VAL A 152 -25.51 1.91 11.21
N ALA A 153 -24.78 2.64 12.04
CA ALA A 153 -23.86 3.67 11.56
C ALA A 153 -22.56 3.06 11.02
N ALA A 154 -22.04 3.61 9.92
CA ALA A 154 -20.77 3.18 9.33
C ALA A 154 -19.56 3.29 10.29
N GLY A 155 -19.58 4.25 11.22
CA GLY A 155 -18.55 4.42 12.26
C GLY A 155 -18.79 3.58 13.52
N SER A 156 -19.75 2.66 13.54
CA SER A 156 -20.10 1.88 14.73
C SER A 156 -19.01 0.89 15.12
N HIS A 157 -18.69 0.84 16.42
CA HIS A 157 -17.80 -0.17 17.01
C HIS A 157 -18.51 -1.50 17.33
N LYS A 158 -19.84 -1.59 17.09
CA LYS A 158 -20.57 -2.85 17.25
C LYS A 158 -20.01 -3.90 16.29
N LYS A 159 -19.94 -5.13 16.77
CA LYS A 159 -19.57 -6.29 15.95
C LYS A 159 -20.76 -6.71 15.10
N ALA A 160 -20.45 -7.14 13.88
CA ALA A 160 -21.39 -7.71 12.94
C ALA A 160 -20.71 -8.84 12.15
N ILE A 161 -21.52 -9.69 11.55
CA ILE A 161 -21.09 -10.78 10.69
C ILE A 161 -21.11 -10.29 9.24
N PHE A 162 -20.00 -10.54 8.54
CA PHE A 162 -19.83 -10.17 7.13
C PHE A 162 -19.48 -11.41 6.31
N VAL A 163 -19.93 -11.44 5.06
CA VAL A 163 -19.55 -12.46 4.06
C VAL A 163 -18.66 -11.80 3.02
N CYS A 164 -17.47 -12.33 2.81
CA CYS A 164 -16.56 -11.79 1.80
C CYS A 164 -17.01 -12.16 0.39
N PRO A 165 -17.21 -11.23 -0.54
CA PRO A 165 -17.61 -11.54 -1.91
C PRO A 165 -16.50 -12.27 -2.70
N ASP A 166 -15.22 -12.07 -2.35
CA ASP A 166 -14.09 -12.64 -3.09
C ASP A 166 -13.80 -14.10 -2.70
N CYS A 167 -13.93 -14.44 -1.40
CA CYS A 167 -13.57 -15.79 -0.91
C CYS A 167 -14.73 -16.56 -0.26
N GLY A 168 -15.92 -15.96 -0.15
CA GLY A 168 -17.12 -16.58 0.43
C GLY A 168 -17.06 -16.79 1.96
N GLN A 169 -15.95 -16.38 2.62
CA GLN A 169 -15.80 -16.65 4.04
C GLN A 169 -16.57 -15.67 4.91
N GLU A 170 -17.27 -16.23 5.90
CA GLU A 170 -17.85 -15.43 6.98
C GLU A 170 -16.80 -15.02 7.99
N PHE A 171 -16.95 -13.80 8.50
CA PHE A 171 -16.10 -13.29 9.58
C PHE A 171 -16.84 -12.26 10.43
N GLU A 172 -16.56 -12.25 11.71
CA GLU A 172 -17.05 -11.23 12.64
C GLU A 172 -16.02 -10.12 12.76
N SER A 173 -16.48 -8.87 12.65
CA SER A 173 -15.64 -7.69 12.85
C SER A 173 -16.50 -6.50 13.31
N SER A 174 -15.85 -5.48 13.91
CA SER A 174 -16.56 -4.21 14.13
C SER A 174 -16.83 -3.52 12.80
N ILE A 175 -17.97 -2.87 12.68
CA ILE A 175 -18.41 -2.20 11.45
C ILE A 175 -17.37 -1.17 11.00
N CYS A 176 -16.90 -0.31 11.93
CA CYS A 176 -15.88 0.71 11.62
C CYS A 176 -14.57 0.10 11.09
N ASN A 177 -14.17 -1.07 11.59
CA ASN A 177 -12.94 -1.74 11.10
C ASN A 177 -13.10 -2.25 9.67
N VAL A 178 -14.26 -2.80 9.31
CA VAL A 178 -14.54 -3.22 7.93
C VAL A 178 -14.56 -2.02 7.01
N VAL A 179 -15.26 -0.95 7.38
CA VAL A 179 -15.32 0.31 6.61
C VAL A 179 -13.91 0.88 6.40
N ASN A 180 -13.12 1.03 7.46
CA ASN A 180 -11.75 1.53 7.37
C ASN A 180 -10.87 0.62 6.51
N SER A 181 -11.03 -0.70 6.63
CA SER A 181 -10.25 -1.66 5.83
C SER A 181 -10.60 -1.58 4.35
N LEU A 182 -11.85 -1.40 4.00
CA LEU A 182 -12.28 -1.19 2.60
C LEU A 182 -11.73 0.12 2.01
N MET A 183 -11.67 1.18 2.80
CA MET A 183 -11.11 2.46 2.37
C MET A 183 -9.60 2.41 2.12
N HIS A 184 -8.84 1.66 2.93
CA HIS A 184 -7.37 1.64 2.86
C HIS A 184 -6.78 0.44 2.14
N TYR A 185 -7.45 -0.73 2.15
CA TYR A 185 -6.90 -2.01 1.69
C TYR A 185 -7.74 -2.72 0.63
N ARG A 186 -8.79 -2.09 0.11
CA ARG A 186 -9.73 -2.65 -0.89
C ARG A 186 -10.53 -3.87 -0.41
N THR A 187 -10.26 -4.43 0.76
CA THR A 187 -11.02 -5.54 1.32
C THR A 187 -11.13 -5.43 2.83
N GLY A 188 -12.32 -5.70 3.35
CA GLY A 188 -12.58 -5.82 4.79
C GLY A 188 -12.28 -7.21 5.35
N CYS A 189 -12.06 -8.19 4.48
CA CYS A 189 -11.94 -9.59 4.84
C CYS A 189 -10.55 -9.92 5.43
N PRO A 190 -10.47 -10.50 6.65
CA PRO A 190 -9.20 -10.91 7.25
C PRO A 190 -8.52 -12.06 6.50
N VAL A 191 -9.29 -12.90 5.79
CA VAL A 191 -8.75 -14.02 4.99
C VAL A 191 -8.09 -13.49 3.73
N CYS A 192 -8.76 -12.63 2.95
CA CYS A 192 -8.18 -12.01 1.75
C CYS A 192 -6.97 -11.13 2.06
N ARG A 193 -6.93 -10.51 3.26
CA ARG A 193 -5.77 -9.76 3.75
C ARG A 193 -4.62 -10.63 4.27
N GLY A 194 -4.80 -11.96 4.32
CA GLY A 194 -3.81 -12.89 4.86
C GLY A 194 -3.62 -12.82 6.38
N LEU A 195 -4.51 -12.13 7.12
CA LEU A 195 -4.49 -12.05 8.58
C LEU A 195 -5.01 -13.32 9.25
N LYS A 196 -5.92 -14.01 8.60
CA LYS A 196 -6.45 -15.33 8.98
C LYS A 196 -6.16 -16.31 7.86
N VAL A 197 -5.57 -17.45 8.21
CA VAL A 197 -5.32 -18.53 7.26
C VAL A 197 -6.49 -19.49 7.27
N VAL A 198 -7.01 -19.81 6.09
CA VAL A 198 -8.04 -20.81 5.88
C VAL A 198 -7.52 -21.79 4.83
N SER A 199 -7.35 -23.06 5.26
CA SER A 199 -6.90 -24.13 4.38
C SER A 199 -7.83 -24.30 3.19
N GLY A 200 -7.28 -24.48 2.01
CA GLY A 200 -8.05 -24.57 0.75
C GLY A 200 -8.43 -23.21 0.16
N ILE A 201 -8.15 -22.09 0.82
CA ILE A 201 -8.53 -20.75 0.34
C ILE A 201 -7.34 -19.83 0.13
N ASN A 202 -6.59 -19.50 1.19
CA ASN A 202 -5.49 -18.52 1.12
C ASN A 202 -4.16 -19.04 1.66
N ASP A 203 -4.11 -20.32 2.02
CA ASP A 203 -2.89 -20.98 2.46
C ASP A 203 -1.89 -21.14 1.30
N LEU A 204 -0.62 -21.32 1.65
CA LEU A 204 0.47 -21.41 0.69
C LEU A 204 0.33 -22.62 -0.21
N ALA A 205 -0.09 -23.76 0.35
CA ALA A 205 -0.23 -25.02 -0.41
C ALA A 205 -1.27 -24.88 -1.52
N THR A 206 -2.38 -24.19 -1.24
CA THR A 206 -3.47 -23.96 -2.21
C THR A 206 -3.11 -22.85 -3.21
N LYS A 207 -2.58 -21.73 -2.74
CA LYS A 207 -2.35 -20.54 -3.62
C LYS A 207 -1.08 -20.63 -4.44
N CYS A 208 -0.07 -21.32 -3.96
CA CYS A 208 1.19 -21.51 -4.69
C CYS A 208 1.80 -22.88 -4.38
N PRO A 209 1.30 -23.96 -5.01
CA PRO A 209 1.83 -25.31 -4.83
C PRO A 209 3.33 -25.41 -5.10
N ALA A 210 3.84 -24.64 -6.06
CA ALA A 210 5.26 -24.58 -6.36
C ALA A 210 6.09 -24.09 -5.15
N ALA A 211 5.64 -23.06 -4.44
CA ALA A 211 6.30 -22.60 -3.23
C ALA A 211 6.14 -23.59 -2.06
N ALA A 212 5.00 -24.27 -1.99
CA ALA A 212 4.76 -25.31 -0.99
C ALA A 212 5.69 -26.53 -1.19
N ASN A 213 5.98 -26.90 -2.44
CA ASN A 213 6.94 -27.96 -2.78
C ASN A 213 8.39 -27.60 -2.42
N MET A 214 8.68 -26.31 -2.30
CA MET A 214 9.98 -25.83 -1.82
C MET A 214 10.08 -25.74 -0.29
N TRP A 215 9.01 -26.01 0.44
CA TRP A 215 8.94 -25.81 1.88
C TRP A 215 9.87 -26.77 2.63
N SER A 216 10.76 -26.22 3.44
CA SER A 216 11.72 -27.02 4.23
C SER A 216 11.06 -27.55 5.52
N ASN A 217 11.45 -28.75 5.90
CA ASN A 217 11.05 -29.38 7.19
C ASN A 217 11.56 -28.65 8.43
N LYS A 218 12.49 -27.68 8.25
CA LYS A 218 12.96 -26.78 9.34
C LYS A 218 11.92 -25.76 9.79
N ASN A 219 10.84 -25.60 9.03
CA ASN A 219 9.77 -24.68 9.39
C ASN A 219 8.88 -25.29 10.49
N ALA A 220 8.46 -24.45 11.45
CA ALA A 220 7.63 -24.86 12.58
C ALA A 220 6.18 -25.24 12.19
N CYS A 221 5.73 -24.92 10.98
CA CYS A 221 4.37 -25.21 10.50
C CYS A 221 4.39 -25.74 9.05
N SER A 222 3.32 -26.43 8.67
CA SER A 222 3.13 -26.85 7.27
C SER A 222 2.70 -25.70 6.37
N PRO A 223 2.89 -25.83 5.02
CA PRO A 223 2.46 -24.80 4.06
C PRO A 223 0.94 -24.51 4.09
N GLY A 224 0.11 -25.47 4.51
CA GLY A 224 -1.32 -25.28 4.69
C GLY A 224 -1.73 -24.42 5.90
N LYS A 225 -0.78 -24.07 6.77
CA LYS A 225 -1.00 -23.25 7.96
C LYS A 225 -0.45 -21.83 7.87
N ILE A 226 0.06 -21.43 6.72
CA ILE A 226 0.57 -20.08 6.45
C ILE A 226 -0.05 -19.52 5.18
N SER A 227 -0.40 -18.23 5.16
CA SER A 227 -0.93 -17.60 3.95
C SER A 227 0.17 -17.32 2.91
N ALA A 228 -0.17 -17.44 1.62
CA ALA A 228 0.76 -17.16 0.53
C ALA A 228 1.30 -15.72 0.52
N GLY A 229 0.53 -14.75 1.02
CA GLY A 229 0.95 -13.34 1.15
C GLY A 229 1.71 -13.02 2.45
N ASN A 230 2.15 -14.01 3.24
CA ASN A 230 2.77 -13.78 4.53
C ASN A 230 4.19 -13.24 4.42
N ASN A 231 4.51 -12.20 5.21
CA ASN A 231 5.87 -11.59 5.24
C ASN A 231 6.84 -12.32 6.19
N LYS A 232 6.41 -13.38 6.89
CA LYS A 232 7.31 -14.14 7.77
C LYS A 232 8.40 -14.82 6.97
N MET A 233 9.59 -14.83 7.54
CA MET A 233 10.73 -15.57 7.01
C MET A 233 10.50 -17.06 7.18
N ALA A 234 10.64 -17.83 6.12
CA ALA A 234 10.57 -19.28 6.11
C ALA A 234 11.76 -19.89 5.38
N TRP A 235 12.05 -21.14 5.67
CA TRP A 235 13.06 -21.94 5.00
C TRP A 235 12.48 -22.66 3.79
N PHE A 236 13.20 -22.60 2.69
CA PHE A 236 12.85 -23.24 1.43
C PHE A 236 14.03 -24.06 0.90
N VAL A 237 13.73 -25.16 0.21
CA VAL A 237 14.72 -25.96 -0.54
C VAL A 237 14.43 -25.78 -2.02
N CYS A 238 15.41 -25.33 -2.78
CA CYS A 238 15.25 -25.19 -4.22
C CYS A 238 15.18 -26.55 -4.91
N PRO A 239 14.20 -26.86 -5.76
CA PRO A 239 14.14 -28.12 -6.47
C PRO A 239 15.26 -28.30 -7.50
N ASP A 240 15.80 -27.21 -8.07
CA ASP A 240 16.83 -27.23 -9.10
C ASP A 240 18.23 -27.40 -8.52
N CYS A 241 18.65 -26.42 -7.68
CA CYS A 241 20.01 -26.43 -7.14
C CYS A 241 20.15 -27.11 -5.77
N LYS A 242 19.06 -27.63 -5.20
CA LYS A 242 19.00 -28.31 -3.88
C LYS A 242 19.47 -27.47 -2.69
N GLN A 243 19.74 -26.19 -2.91
CA GLN A 243 20.19 -25.29 -1.86
C GLN A 243 19.05 -24.85 -0.96
N GLU A 244 19.29 -24.84 0.36
CA GLU A 244 18.40 -24.23 1.32
C GLU A 244 18.61 -22.72 1.39
N PHE A 245 17.52 -21.99 1.50
CA PHE A 245 17.55 -20.54 1.69
C PHE A 245 16.38 -20.06 2.56
N LYS A 246 16.55 -18.91 3.19
CA LYS A 246 15.54 -18.29 4.03
C LYS A 246 15.06 -17.02 3.33
N ALA A 247 13.75 -16.90 3.18
CA ALA A 247 13.13 -15.75 2.53
C ALA A 247 11.71 -15.50 3.08
N PRO A 248 11.15 -14.27 2.93
CA PRO A 248 9.74 -14.02 3.18
C PRO A 248 8.89 -14.86 2.24
N VAL A 249 7.82 -15.47 2.77
CA VAL A 249 6.92 -16.34 1.98
C VAL A 249 6.38 -15.59 0.77
N CYS A 250 5.87 -14.37 0.96
CA CYS A 250 5.33 -13.56 -0.14
C CYS A 250 6.34 -13.27 -1.26
N ASN A 251 7.64 -13.13 -0.94
CA ASN A 251 8.67 -12.87 -1.94
C ASN A 251 8.93 -14.11 -2.82
N VAL A 252 8.93 -15.30 -2.22
CA VAL A 252 9.06 -16.56 -2.98
C VAL A 252 7.83 -16.75 -3.88
N VAL A 253 6.63 -16.55 -3.33
CA VAL A 253 5.37 -16.64 -4.08
C VAL A 253 5.36 -15.65 -5.24
N ASN A 254 5.63 -14.37 -4.98
CA ASN A 254 5.65 -13.34 -6.03
C ASN A 254 6.67 -13.68 -7.13
N SER A 255 7.85 -14.18 -6.74
CA SER A 255 8.89 -14.59 -7.70
C SER A 255 8.38 -15.69 -8.62
N LEU A 256 7.74 -16.72 -8.06
CA LEU A 256 7.22 -17.86 -8.82
C LEU A 256 6.03 -17.47 -9.71
N LEU A 257 5.13 -16.59 -9.23
CA LEU A 257 4.00 -16.07 -10.02
C LEU A 257 4.44 -15.25 -11.25
N HIS A 258 5.65 -14.66 -11.20
CA HIS A 258 6.24 -13.92 -12.32
C HIS A 258 7.25 -14.77 -13.12
N ASN A 259 7.08 -16.09 -13.13
CA ASN A 259 7.91 -17.07 -13.85
C ASN A 259 9.41 -17.02 -13.47
N ASN A 260 9.74 -16.55 -12.27
CA ASN A 260 11.09 -16.62 -11.72
C ASN A 260 11.24 -17.86 -10.83
N THR A 261 12.49 -18.23 -10.53
CA THR A 261 12.81 -19.46 -9.78
C THR A 261 12.44 -19.41 -8.29
N GLY A 262 12.12 -18.26 -7.73
CA GLY A 262 11.96 -18.07 -6.27
C GLY A 262 13.26 -18.23 -5.47
N CYS A 263 14.25 -18.93 -6.00
CA CYS A 263 15.52 -19.20 -5.36
C CYS A 263 16.55 -18.09 -5.61
N PRO A 264 17.19 -17.51 -4.59
CA PRO A 264 18.20 -16.46 -4.77
C PRO A 264 19.49 -16.96 -5.44
N VAL A 265 19.79 -18.26 -5.33
CA VAL A 265 20.95 -18.89 -5.96
C VAL A 265 20.74 -19.05 -7.46
N CYS A 266 19.63 -19.68 -7.87
CA CYS A 266 19.28 -19.84 -9.29
C CYS A 266 19.01 -18.49 -9.98
N ALA A 267 18.49 -17.51 -9.24
CA ALA A 267 18.29 -16.14 -9.73
C ALA A 267 19.59 -15.32 -9.83
N GLY A 268 20.76 -15.90 -9.47
CA GLY A 268 22.04 -15.20 -9.50
C GLY A 268 22.18 -14.04 -8.51
N ARG A 269 21.36 -13.99 -7.46
CA ARG A 269 21.44 -12.95 -6.40
C ARG A 269 22.41 -13.33 -5.28
N LYS A 270 22.67 -14.62 -5.08
CA LYS A 270 23.58 -15.16 -4.09
C LYS A 270 24.52 -16.14 -4.75
N ALA A 271 25.84 -15.93 -4.58
CA ALA A 271 26.86 -16.89 -4.98
C ALA A 271 26.97 -18.01 -3.96
N ILE A 272 27.14 -19.21 -4.45
CA ILE A 272 27.57 -20.37 -3.68
C ILE A 272 28.71 -21.00 -4.46
N SER A 273 29.91 -21.00 -3.85
CA SER A 273 31.10 -21.59 -4.44
C SER A 273 30.88 -23.08 -4.75
N GLY A 274 31.27 -23.52 -5.94
CA GLY A 274 31.04 -24.86 -6.42
C GLY A 274 29.64 -25.13 -6.98
N VAL A 275 28.70 -24.13 -6.97
CA VAL A 275 27.32 -24.32 -7.43
C VAL A 275 26.93 -23.37 -8.57
N ASN A 276 26.97 -22.06 -8.35
CA ASN A 276 26.55 -21.07 -9.33
C ASN A 276 27.50 -19.89 -9.49
N ASP A 277 28.69 -19.99 -8.90
CA ASP A 277 29.74 -18.99 -9.02
C ASP A 277 30.37 -18.99 -10.42
N LEU A 278 31.01 -17.87 -10.76
CA LEU A 278 31.62 -17.68 -12.08
C LEU A 278 32.76 -18.68 -12.36
N ALA A 279 33.56 -19.00 -11.34
CA ALA A 279 34.68 -19.92 -11.48
C ALA A 279 34.23 -21.33 -11.84
N THR A 280 33.15 -21.80 -11.19
CA THR A 280 32.62 -23.15 -11.42
C THR A 280 31.84 -23.23 -12.73
N MET A 281 30.94 -22.25 -13.00
CA MET A 281 30.06 -22.31 -14.15
C MET A 281 30.76 -21.92 -15.47
N TYR A 282 31.73 -21.01 -15.41
CA TYR A 282 32.44 -20.48 -16.58
C TYR A 282 33.93 -20.34 -16.32
N PRO A 283 34.70 -21.45 -16.25
CA PRO A 283 36.15 -21.44 -15.98
C PRO A 283 36.90 -20.54 -16.95
N LYS A 284 36.48 -20.49 -18.23
CA LYS A 284 37.05 -19.59 -19.24
C LYS A 284 36.95 -18.11 -18.87
N ALA A 285 35.78 -17.69 -18.31
CA ALA A 285 35.61 -16.33 -17.83
C ALA A 285 36.46 -16.05 -16.58
N ALA A 286 36.56 -17.03 -15.69
CA ALA A 286 37.37 -16.91 -14.49
C ALA A 286 38.87 -16.80 -14.83
N ALA A 287 39.37 -17.51 -15.85
CA ALA A 287 40.74 -17.41 -16.34
C ALA A 287 41.07 -16.02 -16.94
N MET A 288 40.06 -15.27 -17.36
CA MET A 288 40.19 -13.90 -17.87
C MET A 288 40.02 -12.83 -16.77
N TRP A 289 39.83 -13.23 -15.53
CA TRP A 289 39.60 -12.32 -14.42
C TRP A 289 40.80 -11.48 -14.05
N SER A 290 40.68 -10.17 -13.98
CA SER A 290 41.77 -9.30 -13.55
C SER A 290 41.92 -9.31 -12.02
N GLY A 291 43.15 -9.33 -11.53
CA GLY A 291 43.47 -9.18 -10.11
C GLY A 291 43.12 -7.81 -9.52
N LYS A 292 42.64 -6.84 -10.35
CA LYS A 292 42.17 -5.53 -9.92
C LYS A 292 40.70 -5.51 -9.44
N ASN A 293 40.00 -6.64 -9.55
CA ASN A 293 38.66 -6.77 -9.00
C ASN A 293 38.72 -6.99 -7.49
N ASP A 294 37.80 -6.37 -6.75
CA ASP A 294 37.71 -6.44 -5.28
C ASP A 294 37.21 -7.79 -4.73
N TYR A 295 36.83 -8.72 -5.59
CA TYR A 295 36.28 -10.04 -5.25
C TYR A 295 36.78 -11.12 -6.22
N ALA A 296 36.75 -12.35 -5.75
CA ALA A 296 37.15 -13.48 -6.56
C ALA A 296 36.04 -14.01 -7.46
N PRO A 297 36.35 -14.70 -8.58
CA PRO A 297 35.33 -15.32 -9.45
C PRO A 297 34.45 -16.36 -8.73
N SER A 298 34.95 -16.98 -7.65
CA SER A 298 34.20 -17.92 -6.80
C SER A 298 33.20 -17.25 -5.86
N GLU A 299 33.30 -15.95 -5.68
CA GLU A 299 32.44 -15.16 -4.78
C GLU A 299 31.29 -14.47 -5.50
N ILE A 300 31.21 -14.55 -6.82
CA ILE A 300 30.21 -13.88 -7.61
C ILE A 300 29.40 -14.85 -8.47
N PRO A 301 28.05 -14.69 -8.54
CA PRO A 301 27.23 -15.56 -9.38
C PRO A 301 27.53 -15.34 -10.87
N ALA A 302 27.54 -16.42 -11.64
CA ALA A 302 27.77 -16.39 -13.09
C ALA A 302 26.73 -15.58 -13.89
N ARG A 303 25.53 -15.37 -13.32
CA ARG A 303 24.46 -14.56 -13.94
C ARG A 303 24.38 -13.13 -13.39
N SER A 304 25.41 -12.68 -12.68
CA SER A 304 25.44 -11.33 -12.08
C SER A 304 25.49 -10.24 -13.15
N SER A 305 24.70 -9.19 -12.97
CA SER A 305 24.80 -7.97 -13.78
C SER A 305 25.93 -7.04 -13.37
N ARG A 306 26.68 -7.35 -12.28
CA ARG A 306 27.83 -6.56 -11.86
C ARG A 306 28.88 -6.50 -12.95
N ARG A 307 29.52 -5.33 -13.06
CA ARG A 307 30.64 -5.12 -13.98
C ARG A 307 31.94 -5.58 -13.31
N ALA A 308 32.82 -6.18 -14.09
CA ALA A 308 34.12 -6.61 -13.65
C ALA A 308 35.16 -6.33 -14.73
N ILE A 309 36.44 -6.31 -14.33
CA ILE A 309 37.60 -6.14 -15.20
C ILE A 309 38.07 -7.54 -15.65
N PHE A 310 38.20 -7.70 -16.94
CA PHE A 310 38.70 -8.93 -17.56
C PHE A 310 39.93 -8.63 -18.40
N VAL A 311 40.86 -9.60 -18.50
CA VAL A 311 42.04 -9.56 -19.37
C VAL A 311 41.79 -10.42 -20.58
N CYS A 312 41.86 -9.84 -21.77
CA CYS A 312 41.68 -10.60 -23.00
C CYS A 312 42.86 -11.58 -23.23
N PRO A 313 42.58 -12.88 -23.47
CA PRO A 313 43.66 -13.84 -23.72
C PRO A 313 44.42 -13.57 -25.01
N ASP A 314 43.79 -12.94 -26.02
CA ASP A 314 44.38 -12.72 -27.34
C ASP A 314 45.22 -11.42 -27.39
N CYS A 315 44.64 -10.29 -26.99
CA CYS A 315 45.33 -8.99 -27.10
C CYS A 315 45.96 -8.51 -25.78
N LYS A 316 45.78 -9.24 -24.66
CA LYS A 316 46.28 -8.94 -23.32
C LYS A 316 45.78 -7.62 -22.72
N GLN A 317 44.83 -6.98 -23.36
CA GLN A 317 44.24 -5.71 -22.87
C GLN A 317 43.15 -5.97 -21.84
N GLU A 318 43.12 -5.11 -20.83
CA GLU A 318 41.98 -5.08 -19.85
C GLU A 318 40.77 -4.41 -20.46
N PHE A 319 39.60 -4.95 -20.14
CA PHE A 319 38.33 -4.36 -20.52
C PHE A 319 37.28 -4.60 -19.43
N VAL A 320 36.28 -3.72 -19.35
CA VAL A 320 35.22 -3.79 -18.34
C VAL A 320 33.92 -4.19 -19.01
N THR A 321 33.34 -5.28 -18.55
CA THR A 321 31.98 -5.70 -19.00
C THR A 321 31.19 -6.28 -17.84
N SER A 322 29.85 -6.46 -18.00
CA SER A 322 29.09 -7.18 -17.00
C SER A 322 29.40 -8.69 -17.08
N ILE A 323 29.35 -9.35 -15.91
CA ILE A 323 29.58 -10.80 -15.82
C ILE A 323 28.57 -11.54 -16.71
N HIS A 324 27.30 -11.13 -16.70
CA HIS A 324 26.26 -11.69 -17.57
C HIS A 324 26.62 -11.59 -19.07
N ASN A 325 27.09 -10.43 -19.54
CA ASN A 325 27.52 -10.28 -20.94
C ASN A 325 28.73 -11.14 -21.27
N MET A 326 29.68 -11.25 -20.35
CA MET A 326 30.85 -12.11 -20.49
C MET A 326 30.46 -13.58 -20.63
N THR A 327 29.61 -14.08 -19.71
CA THR A 327 29.17 -15.49 -19.74
C THR A 327 28.34 -15.80 -20.97
N ARG A 328 27.47 -14.86 -21.41
CA ARG A 328 26.69 -15.00 -22.63
C ARG A 328 27.58 -15.07 -23.88
N ALA A 329 28.58 -14.21 -23.97
CA ALA A 329 29.49 -14.22 -25.11
C ALA A 329 30.31 -15.51 -25.17
N ILE A 330 30.83 -16.01 -24.05
CA ILE A 330 31.53 -17.30 -23.97
C ILE A 330 30.61 -18.45 -24.40
N ALA A 331 29.36 -18.46 -23.93
CA ALA A 331 28.36 -19.47 -24.29
C ALA A 331 28.02 -19.45 -25.79
N SER A 332 28.05 -18.26 -26.43
CA SER A 332 27.83 -18.09 -27.87
C SER A 332 29.08 -18.21 -28.72
N GLY A 333 30.24 -18.50 -28.12
CA GLY A 333 31.53 -18.61 -28.84
C GLY A 333 32.04 -17.27 -29.39
N VAL A 334 31.56 -16.14 -28.88
CA VAL A 334 31.89 -14.78 -29.37
C VAL A 334 32.85 -14.10 -28.39
N THR A 335 33.80 -13.32 -28.90
CA THR A 335 34.68 -12.53 -28.02
C THR A 335 33.96 -11.33 -27.42
N CYS A 336 34.12 -11.11 -26.10
CA CYS A 336 33.62 -9.90 -25.41
C CYS A 336 34.64 -8.74 -25.47
N CYS A 337 35.86 -8.97 -25.90
CA CYS A 337 36.90 -7.95 -25.95
C CYS A 337 36.59 -6.92 -27.05
N PRO A 338 36.40 -5.62 -26.72
CA PRO A 338 36.10 -4.60 -27.71
C PRO A 338 37.17 -4.50 -28.82
N ASN A 339 38.43 -4.58 -28.44
CA ASN A 339 39.56 -4.47 -29.36
C ASN A 339 39.61 -5.63 -30.35
N CYS A 340 39.42 -6.87 -29.89
CA CYS A 340 39.41 -8.05 -30.75
C CYS A 340 38.15 -8.10 -31.62
N ARG A 341 37.02 -7.65 -31.12
CA ARG A 341 35.76 -7.56 -31.88
C ARG A 341 35.88 -6.59 -33.08
N LEU A 342 36.51 -5.43 -32.86
CA LEU A 342 36.79 -4.46 -33.92
C LEU A 342 37.78 -5.02 -34.95
N ARG A 343 38.84 -5.72 -34.54
CA ARG A 343 39.82 -6.37 -35.45
C ARG A 343 39.16 -7.48 -36.28
N GLY A 344 38.31 -8.33 -35.68
CA GLY A 344 37.54 -9.36 -36.39
C GLY A 344 36.58 -8.78 -37.44
N ALA A 345 35.94 -7.65 -37.16
CA ALA A 345 35.12 -6.95 -38.14
C ALA A 345 35.93 -6.35 -39.31
N CYS A 346 37.18 -5.95 -39.05
CA CYS A 346 38.11 -5.50 -40.12
C CYS A 346 38.59 -6.65 -41.01
N HIS A 347 38.88 -7.84 -40.46
CA HIS A 347 39.27 -8.99 -41.25
C HIS A 347 38.17 -9.57 -42.14
N GLN A 348 36.93 -9.56 -41.69
CA GLN A 348 35.78 -9.96 -42.51
C GLN A 348 35.46 -8.94 -43.62
N ARG A 349 35.84 -7.65 -43.46
CA ARG A 349 35.66 -6.60 -44.50
C ARG A 349 36.70 -6.62 -45.61
N SER A 350 37.87 -7.21 -45.37
CA SER A 350 38.89 -7.35 -46.40
C SER A 350 38.64 -8.51 -47.34
N SER A 351 37.79 -9.46 -47.02
CA SER A 351 37.40 -10.62 -47.82
C SER A 351 36.08 -10.51 -48.58
N GLN A 352 35.27 -9.51 -48.27
CA GLN A 352 34.00 -9.19 -48.97
C GLN A 352 33.95 -7.68 -49.29
N GLY A 353 34.01 -7.36 -50.61
CA GLY A 353 34.08 -5.98 -51.04
C GLY A 353 32.99 -5.05 -50.49
N ARG A 354 33.41 -3.86 -50.10
CA ARG A 354 32.69 -2.63 -49.83
C ARG A 354 31.21 -2.77 -49.43
N VAL A 355 30.91 -2.72 -48.17
CA VAL A 355 29.60 -2.31 -47.62
C VAL A 355 29.81 -0.97 -46.92
N GLN A 356 28.94 0.01 -47.23
CA GLN A 356 29.06 1.38 -46.75
C GLN A 356 28.86 1.47 -45.22
N PHE A 357 29.63 2.37 -44.60
CA PHE A 357 29.73 2.60 -43.14
C PHE A 357 28.39 3.06 -42.47
N SER A 358 27.36 3.35 -43.27
CA SER A 358 26.08 3.90 -42.82
C SER A 358 25.07 2.86 -42.35
N GLU A 359 25.28 1.56 -42.60
CA GLU A 359 24.28 0.52 -42.23
C GLU A 359 24.55 -0.24 -40.92
N ILE A 360 25.76 -0.10 -40.37
CA ILE A 360 26.13 -0.85 -39.13
C ILE A 360 25.75 -0.09 -37.85
N CYS A 361 25.51 1.22 -37.93
CA CYS A 361 25.14 2.05 -36.76
C CYS A 361 23.65 2.14 -36.51
N ARG A 362 22.78 1.58 -37.34
CA ARG A 362 21.31 1.69 -37.17
C ARG A 362 20.62 0.56 -36.39
N HIS A 363 21.38 -0.41 -35.90
CA HIS A 363 20.78 -1.54 -35.15
C HIS A 363 21.13 -1.56 -33.66
N HIS A 364 21.53 -0.43 -33.06
CA HIS A 364 21.90 -0.38 -31.64
C HIS A 364 21.07 0.59 -30.80
N ASP A 365 20.05 1.25 -31.40
CA ASP A 365 19.23 2.26 -30.68
C ASP A 365 17.76 1.84 -30.41
N ASP A 366 17.36 0.60 -30.68
CA ASP A 366 15.96 0.16 -30.55
C ASP A 366 15.72 -0.86 -29.42
N ASP A 367 16.44 -0.77 -28.30
CA ASP A 367 16.13 -1.60 -27.10
C ASP A 367 16.09 -0.77 -25.80
N GLU A 368 15.45 0.39 -25.83
CA GLU A 368 14.96 1.08 -24.65
C GLU A 368 13.44 1.23 -24.72
N GLY A 369 12.73 0.25 -24.24
CA GLY A 369 11.27 0.28 -24.13
C GLY A 369 10.69 -0.79 -23.24
N TRP A 370 10.98 -0.72 -21.93
CA TRP A 370 10.13 -1.39 -20.94
C TRP A 370 9.80 -0.41 -19.82
N GLN A 371 8.60 0.17 -19.95
CA GLN A 371 7.86 0.73 -18.82
C GLN A 371 7.30 -0.38 -17.91
#